data_2e6f3963c9df6701b4d7c9c19de42dbb
#
_entry.id   2e6f3963c9df6701b4d7c9c19de42dbb
#
_cell.length_a   1.000
_cell.length_b   1.000
_cell.length_c   1.000
_cell.angle_alpha   90.00
_cell.angle_beta   90.00
_cell.angle_gamma   90.00
#
_symmetry.space_group_name_H-M   'P 1'
#
loop_
_entity.id
_entity.type
_entity.pdbx_description
1 polymer ?
#
loop_
_entity_poly.entity_id
_entity_poly.type
_entity_poly.pdbx_seq_one_letter_code
_entity_poly.pdbx_strand_id
1 'polypeptide(L)'
;MLPRTSCLLAATVFLSGCGYVGEPLPPALNIPAKVTDLRAIERGDKLVIQFTIPALTTDGMVLSRLGPLELRAGPAAEGPFAIESWAAQARLLETGATQPGAVQLEVPAREWVGREVIVGVRVSNRKGRFGEWSNLVVLPVVPPLARLAAPQAQATPGGVHLSWQAQPGAAFRVYRNAELLAQAQALEYLDATAQYGQSYRYSVQSVLKDAESEISDPVEITPQDRFPPAVPTGLTAIAAAQSIELTWDRNTEPDLKGYYLYRASEGGPFSRIGDLLETPSASDRSVESGKRYRYAVSAVDQLGNQSALSAPVEMIVP
;
A
#
# COMPACT_ATOMS: atom_id res chain seq x y z
N MET A 1 109.09 11.07 -10.79
CA MET A 1 107.73 10.95 -11.36
C MET A 1 106.85 10.52 -10.20
N LEU A 2 106.06 11.44 -9.68
CA LEU A 2 105.16 11.16 -8.53
C LEU A 2 103.74 10.92 -9.04
N PRO A 3 103.00 9.95 -8.52
CA PRO A 3 101.56 9.79 -8.85
C PRO A 3 100.73 10.64 -7.94
N ARG A 4 99.74 11.33 -8.55
CA ARG A 4 98.72 12.10 -7.86
C ARG A 4 97.66 11.22 -7.28
N THR A 5 97.52 11.23 -5.93
CA THR A 5 96.42 10.58 -5.19
C THR A 5 95.22 11.53 -5.15
N SER A 6 94.14 11.12 -5.79
CA SER A 6 92.85 11.83 -5.70
C SER A 6 92.08 11.30 -4.48
N CYS A 7 91.83 12.20 -3.54
CA CYS A 7 91.04 11.91 -2.35
C CYS A 7 89.52 12.16 -2.70
N LEU A 8 88.73 11.10 -2.70
CA LEU A 8 87.26 11.14 -2.84
C LEU A 8 86.67 11.45 -1.45
N LEU A 9 86.06 12.58 -1.32
CA LEU A 9 85.31 12.97 -0.15
C LEU A 9 83.89 12.39 -0.28
N ALA A 10 83.53 11.33 0.50
CA ALA A 10 82.17 10.84 0.59
C ALA A 10 81.35 11.68 1.56
N ALA A 11 80.41 12.44 1.02
CA ALA A 11 79.44 13.21 1.80
C ALA A 11 78.31 12.27 2.27
N THR A 12 78.32 11.91 3.53
CA THR A 12 77.24 11.17 4.19
C THR A 12 76.11 12.17 4.55
N VAL A 13 74.97 12.12 3.78
CA VAL A 13 73.77 12.86 4.11
C VAL A 13 72.99 12.12 5.18
N PHE A 14 72.99 12.61 6.40
CA PHE A 14 72.11 12.18 7.46
C PHE A 14 70.71 12.71 7.19
N LEU A 15 69.79 11.87 6.73
CA LEU A 15 68.37 12.10 6.74
C LEU A 15 67.83 11.93 8.17
N SER A 16 67.80 13.02 8.95
CA SER A 16 67.04 13.10 10.18
C SER A 16 65.54 13.18 9.84
N GLY A 17 64.87 12.05 9.71
CA GLY A 17 63.43 11.94 9.68
C GLY A 17 62.87 12.33 11.05
N CYS A 18 62.51 13.59 11.30
CA CYS A 18 61.63 13.96 12.42
C CYS A 18 60.24 13.37 12.16
N GLY A 19 60.03 12.13 12.59
CA GLY A 19 58.70 11.58 12.76
C GLY A 19 57.99 12.38 13.86
N TYR A 20 56.99 13.21 13.47
CA TYR A 20 56.10 13.80 14.44
C TYR A 20 55.29 12.67 15.08
N VAL A 21 55.66 12.32 16.30
CA VAL A 21 54.86 11.42 17.12
C VAL A 21 53.63 12.21 17.56
N GLY A 22 52.51 12.03 16.87
CA GLY A 22 51.24 12.62 17.31
C GLY A 22 50.92 12.22 18.74
N GLU A 23 50.16 13.02 19.44
CA GLU A 23 49.70 12.70 20.77
C GLU A 23 49.07 11.30 20.79
N PRO A 24 49.36 10.47 21.82
CA PRO A 24 48.75 9.13 21.93
C PRO A 24 47.25 9.29 21.91
N LEU A 25 46.58 8.68 20.93
CA LEU A 25 45.13 8.63 20.90
C LEU A 25 44.61 8.02 22.21
N PRO A 26 43.58 8.57 22.84
CA PRO A 26 43.00 7.99 24.04
C PRO A 26 42.60 6.56 23.76
N PRO A 27 42.72 5.65 24.74
CA PRO A 27 42.39 4.25 24.52
C PRO A 27 40.93 4.11 24.03
N ALA A 28 40.75 3.51 22.86
CA ALA A 28 39.42 3.26 22.30
C ALA A 28 38.59 2.40 23.28
N LEU A 29 37.46 2.91 23.72
CA LEU A 29 36.60 2.20 24.69
C LEU A 29 35.88 1.02 24.04
N ASN A 30 35.80 0.99 22.69
CA ASN A 30 35.10 -0.05 21.92
C ASN A 30 33.68 -0.30 22.40
N ILE A 31 32.98 0.74 22.83
CA ILE A 31 31.57 0.67 23.25
C ILE A 31 30.70 0.74 21.99
N PRO A 32 29.77 -0.22 21.79
CA PRO A 32 28.84 -0.16 20.66
C PRO A 32 28.05 1.14 20.65
N ALA A 33 27.80 1.69 19.46
CA ALA A 33 26.90 2.80 19.31
C ALA A 33 25.48 2.42 19.74
N LYS A 34 24.69 3.42 20.10
CA LYS A 34 23.30 3.26 20.52
C LYS A 34 22.43 2.80 19.35
N VAL A 35 21.51 1.85 19.57
CA VAL A 35 20.42 1.55 18.65
C VAL A 35 19.42 2.69 18.69
N THR A 36 19.02 3.22 17.54
CA THR A 36 18.14 4.41 17.41
C THR A 36 16.86 4.16 16.64
N ASP A 37 16.69 2.98 16.07
CA ASP A 37 15.61 2.59 15.18
C ASP A 37 14.74 1.46 15.73
N LEU A 38 14.79 1.22 17.06
CA LEU A 38 13.95 0.22 17.69
C LEU A 38 12.48 0.53 17.44
N ARG A 39 11.77 -0.47 16.93
CA ARG A 39 10.31 -0.45 16.70
C ARG A 39 9.71 -1.73 17.26
N ALA A 40 8.51 -1.62 17.79
CA ALA A 40 7.72 -2.75 18.23
C ALA A 40 6.24 -2.48 17.91
N ILE A 41 5.56 -3.49 17.40
CA ILE A 41 4.13 -3.47 17.14
C ILE A 41 3.51 -4.77 17.63
N GLU A 42 2.25 -4.73 17.99
CA GLU A 42 1.47 -5.94 18.22
C GLU A 42 0.85 -6.39 16.90
N ARG A 43 1.10 -7.65 16.50
CA ARG A 43 0.49 -8.26 15.32
C ARG A 43 -0.15 -9.60 15.71
N GLY A 44 -1.48 -9.65 15.67
CA GLY A 44 -2.22 -10.80 16.15
C GLY A 44 -1.89 -11.10 17.62
N ASP A 45 -1.38 -12.27 17.90
CA ASP A 45 -1.00 -12.74 19.25
C ASP A 45 0.48 -12.51 19.60
N LYS A 46 1.22 -11.72 18.81
CA LYS A 46 2.66 -11.52 18.93
C LYS A 46 3.05 -10.06 19.00
N LEU A 47 4.16 -9.78 19.66
CA LEU A 47 4.93 -8.55 19.46
C LEU A 47 5.97 -8.79 18.37
N VAL A 48 5.97 -7.97 17.35
CA VAL A 48 6.99 -7.92 16.29
C VAL A 48 7.94 -6.78 16.62
N ILE A 49 9.18 -7.14 16.96
CA ILE A 49 10.22 -6.19 17.38
C ILE A 49 11.28 -6.13 16.29
N GLN A 50 11.65 -4.93 15.88
CA GLN A 50 12.63 -4.70 14.81
C GLN A 50 13.62 -3.61 15.23
N PHE A 51 14.90 -3.81 14.93
CA PHE A 51 15.95 -2.82 15.12
C PHE A 51 17.19 -3.20 14.31
N THR A 52 18.13 -2.25 14.21
CA THR A 52 19.43 -2.50 13.56
C THR A 52 20.54 -2.44 14.59
N ILE A 53 21.31 -3.53 14.71
CA ILE A 53 22.53 -3.57 15.51
C ILE A 53 23.57 -2.71 14.80
N PRO A 54 24.13 -1.68 15.47
CA PRO A 54 25.09 -0.77 14.85
C PRO A 54 26.40 -1.50 14.47
N ALA A 55 26.95 -1.14 13.30
CA ALA A 55 28.24 -1.65 12.86
C ALA A 55 29.43 -0.89 13.46
N LEU A 56 29.19 0.22 14.13
CA LEU A 56 30.21 1.10 14.67
C LEU A 56 30.13 1.21 16.19
N THR A 57 31.26 1.55 16.78
CA THR A 57 31.38 1.98 18.19
C THR A 57 31.09 3.47 18.32
N THR A 58 30.97 3.95 19.56
CA THR A 58 30.83 5.38 19.88
C THR A 58 32.00 6.23 19.37
N ASP A 59 33.18 5.60 19.22
CA ASP A 59 34.41 6.24 18.70
C ASP A 59 34.53 6.13 17.17
N GLY A 60 33.47 5.67 16.47
CA GLY A 60 33.46 5.51 15.01
C GLY A 60 34.27 4.32 14.48
N MET A 61 34.75 3.46 15.34
CA MET A 61 35.49 2.25 14.97
C MET A 61 34.53 1.14 14.56
N VAL A 62 34.96 0.25 13.64
CA VAL A 62 34.14 -0.90 13.23
C VAL A 62 33.99 -1.87 14.40
N LEU A 63 32.76 -2.21 14.73
CA LEU A 63 32.41 -3.20 15.73
C LEU A 63 32.59 -4.62 15.16
N SER A 64 33.78 -5.16 15.28
CA SER A 64 34.14 -6.44 14.65
C SER A 64 33.47 -7.66 15.24
N ARG A 65 33.09 -7.63 16.53
CA ARG A 65 32.41 -8.72 17.24
C ARG A 65 31.48 -8.16 18.31
N LEU A 66 30.28 -8.72 18.39
CA LEU A 66 29.31 -8.45 19.43
C LEU A 66 29.62 -9.26 20.69
N GLY A 67 29.28 -8.72 21.83
CA GLY A 67 29.02 -9.46 23.06
C GLY A 67 27.53 -9.79 23.19
N PRO A 68 27.07 -10.16 24.39
CA PRO A 68 25.64 -10.35 24.66
C PRO A 68 24.84 -9.12 24.31
N LEU A 69 23.70 -9.34 23.64
CA LEU A 69 22.69 -8.33 23.36
C LEU A 69 21.62 -8.42 24.46
N GLU A 70 21.22 -7.30 24.99
CA GLU A 70 20.19 -7.22 26.00
C GLU A 70 18.96 -6.53 25.42
N LEU A 71 18.02 -7.35 24.94
CA LEU A 71 16.69 -6.93 24.52
C LEU A 71 15.69 -7.27 25.62
N ARG A 72 14.99 -6.27 26.13
CA ARG A 72 14.03 -6.46 27.21
C ARG A 72 12.65 -5.95 26.84
N ALA A 73 11.63 -6.65 27.32
CA ALA A 73 10.24 -6.24 27.24
C ALA A 73 9.56 -6.50 28.59
N GLY A 74 8.78 -5.54 29.04
CA GLY A 74 8.05 -5.68 30.30
C GLY A 74 7.17 -4.46 30.58
N PRO A 75 6.22 -4.58 31.52
CA PRO A 75 5.31 -3.49 31.86
C PRO A 75 6.09 -2.29 32.42
N ALA A 76 5.53 -1.09 32.25
CA ALA A 76 5.98 0.11 32.93
C ALA A 76 5.86 -0.11 34.45
N ALA A 77 6.89 0.29 35.19
CA ALA A 77 6.82 0.27 36.64
C ALA A 77 5.92 1.40 37.16
N GLU A 78 5.28 1.21 38.29
CA GLU A 78 4.58 2.28 38.98
C GLU A 78 5.57 3.32 39.54
N GLY A 79 5.30 4.60 39.33
CA GLY A 79 6.12 5.70 39.81
C GLY A 79 7.10 6.28 38.79
N PRO A 80 8.09 7.08 39.23
CA PRO A 80 9.07 7.67 38.32
C PRO A 80 9.86 6.60 37.55
N PHE A 81 9.89 6.71 36.23
CA PHE A 81 10.57 5.75 35.39
C PHE A 81 12.09 5.81 35.59
N ALA A 82 12.69 4.67 35.94
CA ALA A 82 14.14 4.47 36.01
C ALA A 82 14.51 3.23 35.17
N ILE A 83 15.27 3.45 34.11
CA ILE A 83 15.54 2.45 33.07
C ILE A 83 16.22 1.18 33.65
N GLU A 84 17.17 1.33 34.57
CA GLU A 84 17.88 0.17 35.14
C GLU A 84 16.95 -0.64 36.09
N SER A 85 16.08 0.04 36.82
CA SER A 85 15.08 -0.63 37.67
C SER A 85 14.04 -1.39 36.85
N TRP A 86 13.57 -0.77 35.75
CA TRP A 86 12.70 -1.43 34.80
C TRP A 86 13.40 -2.64 34.15
N ALA A 87 14.62 -2.45 33.66
CA ALA A 87 15.37 -3.50 32.97
C ALA A 87 15.64 -4.72 33.88
N ALA A 88 15.86 -4.52 35.19
CA ALA A 88 16.04 -5.59 36.13
C ALA A 88 14.80 -6.50 36.27
N GLN A 89 13.60 -5.96 36.05
CA GLN A 89 12.33 -6.68 36.18
C GLN A 89 11.78 -7.15 34.84
N ALA A 90 12.12 -6.45 33.73
CA ALA A 90 11.66 -6.76 32.40
C ALA A 90 12.25 -8.09 31.90
N ARG A 91 11.43 -8.83 31.16
CA ARG A 91 11.85 -10.12 30.59
C ARG A 91 12.96 -9.92 29.56
N LEU A 92 14.03 -10.68 29.68
CA LEU A 92 15.07 -10.79 28.66
C LEU A 92 14.55 -11.62 27.49
N LEU A 93 14.69 -11.08 26.28
CA LEU A 93 14.29 -11.74 25.03
C LEU A 93 15.56 -12.18 24.29
N GLU A 94 15.62 -13.46 23.92
CA GLU A 94 16.75 -14.00 23.17
C GLU A 94 16.57 -13.69 21.67
N THR A 95 17.59 -13.09 21.06
CA THR A 95 17.53 -12.68 19.64
C THR A 95 18.32 -13.60 18.72
N GLY A 96 19.26 -14.39 19.25
CA GLY A 96 20.18 -15.18 18.43
C GLY A 96 21.14 -14.36 17.56
N ALA A 97 21.08 -13.03 17.62
CA ALA A 97 21.89 -12.15 16.78
C ALA A 97 23.35 -12.13 17.28
N THR A 98 24.29 -12.38 16.36
CA THR A 98 25.73 -12.46 16.64
C THR A 98 26.57 -11.46 15.86
N GLN A 99 25.95 -10.69 14.97
CA GLN A 99 26.61 -9.75 14.06
C GLN A 99 25.81 -8.45 13.92
N PRO A 100 26.46 -7.32 13.55
CA PRO A 100 25.76 -6.10 13.15
C PRO A 100 24.79 -6.34 11.99
N GLY A 101 23.68 -5.61 11.99
CA GLY A 101 22.66 -5.70 10.95
C GLY A 101 21.23 -5.68 11.48
N ALA A 102 20.27 -5.83 10.60
CA ALA A 102 18.84 -5.84 10.92
C ALA A 102 18.47 -7.09 11.72
N VAL A 103 17.67 -6.90 12.76
CA VAL A 103 17.10 -7.96 13.60
C VAL A 103 15.59 -7.80 13.59
N GLN A 104 14.89 -8.92 13.39
CA GLN A 104 13.46 -9.03 13.60
C GLN A 104 13.20 -10.22 14.52
N LEU A 105 12.37 -9.99 15.54
CA LEU A 105 11.99 -10.99 16.53
C LEU A 105 10.48 -10.96 16.71
N GLU A 106 9.86 -12.13 16.77
CA GLU A 106 8.47 -12.31 17.14
C GLU A 106 8.38 -13.03 18.48
N VAL A 107 7.67 -12.43 19.43
CA VAL A 107 7.44 -13.02 20.74
C VAL A 107 5.96 -13.04 21.09
N PRO A 108 5.44 -14.10 21.74
CA PRO A 108 4.05 -14.14 22.17
C PRO A 108 3.70 -12.96 23.08
N ALA A 109 2.60 -12.26 22.76
CA ALA A 109 2.13 -11.08 23.50
C ALA A 109 1.23 -11.41 24.70
N ARG A 110 0.76 -12.66 24.82
CA ARG A 110 -0.29 -13.11 25.76
C ARG A 110 -0.09 -12.73 27.22
N GLU A 111 1.15 -12.67 27.69
CA GLU A 111 1.47 -12.33 29.08
C GLU A 111 1.30 -10.85 29.42
N TRP A 112 1.22 -10.00 28.39
CA TRP A 112 1.13 -8.55 28.52
C TRP A 112 -0.22 -7.96 28.12
N VAL A 113 -1.18 -8.80 27.72
CA VAL A 113 -2.51 -8.33 27.31
C VAL A 113 -3.15 -7.46 28.37
N GLY A 114 -3.63 -6.28 27.99
CA GLY A 114 -4.23 -5.28 28.88
C GLY A 114 -3.22 -4.40 29.63
N ARG A 115 -1.93 -4.46 29.29
CA ARG A 115 -0.85 -3.66 29.90
C ARG A 115 -0.13 -2.84 28.85
N GLU A 116 0.46 -1.73 29.31
CA GLU A 116 1.49 -1.04 28.54
C GLU A 116 2.83 -1.74 28.74
N VAL A 117 3.49 -2.06 27.61
CA VAL A 117 4.78 -2.72 27.59
C VAL A 117 5.84 -1.77 27.07
N ILE A 118 6.94 -1.67 27.77
CA ILE A 118 8.14 -0.98 27.33
C ILE A 118 9.07 -2.02 26.71
N VAL A 119 9.62 -1.70 25.53
CA VAL A 119 10.68 -2.48 24.87
C VAL A 119 11.92 -1.61 24.75
N GLY A 120 13.06 -2.17 25.09
CA GLY A 120 14.37 -1.51 24.99
C GLY A 120 15.46 -2.51 24.67
N VAL A 121 16.50 -2.05 23.97
CA VAL A 121 17.65 -2.87 23.61
C VAL A 121 18.94 -2.11 23.87
N ARG A 122 19.99 -2.82 24.34
CA ARG A 122 21.37 -2.33 24.35
C ARG A 122 22.31 -3.42 23.89
N VAL A 123 23.39 -3.00 23.28
CA VAL A 123 24.39 -3.88 22.68
C VAL A 123 25.65 -3.83 23.50
N SER A 124 26.30 -4.99 23.73
CA SER A 124 27.60 -5.02 24.36
C SER A 124 28.72 -5.39 23.40
N ASN A 125 29.93 -5.00 23.73
CA ASN A 125 31.14 -5.49 23.07
C ASN A 125 31.53 -6.88 23.61
N ARG A 126 32.52 -7.50 22.98
CA ARG A 126 33.05 -8.81 23.40
C ARG A 126 33.52 -8.89 24.87
N LYS A 127 33.88 -7.75 25.49
CA LYS A 127 34.31 -7.65 26.90
C LYS A 127 33.12 -7.45 27.85
N GLY A 128 31.87 -7.51 27.36
CA GLY A 128 30.65 -7.31 28.15
C GLY A 128 30.37 -5.84 28.51
N ARG A 129 31.04 -4.87 27.87
CA ARG A 129 30.72 -3.45 28.08
C ARG A 129 29.54 -3.07 27.22
N PHE A 130 28.44 -2.66 27.85
CA PHE A 130 27.23 -2.21 27.18
C PHE A 130 27.35 -0.78 26.68
N GLY A 131 26.78 -0.51 25.53
CA GLY A 131 26.41 0.84 25.08
C GLY A 131 25.15 1.34 25.81
N GLU A 132 24.72 2.50 25.42
CA GLU A 132 23.46 3.08 25.95
C GLU A 132 22.24 2.27 25.49
N TRP A 133 21.14 2.38 26.27
CA TRP A 133 19.85 1.87 25.87
C TRP A 133 19.36 2.60 24.62
N SER A 134 18.67 1.87 23.73
CA SER A 134 18.01 2.39 22.53
C SER A 134 16.99 3.49 22.87
N ASN A 135 16.36 4.07 21.86
CA ASN A 135 15.03 4.62 22.06
C ASN A 135 14.16 3.54 22.71
N LEU A 136 13.29 3.93 23.64
CA LEU A 136 12.31 3.02 24.23
C LEU A 136 11.02 3.09 23.41
N VAL A 137 10.42 1.93 23.20
CA VAL A 137 9.10 1.83 22.58
C VAL A 137 8.10 1.45 23.67
N VAL A 138 7.06 2.24 23.82
CA VAL A 138 5.95 1.96 24.72
C VAL A 138 4.73 1.63 23.88
N LEU A 139 4.14 0.46 24.08
CA LEU A 139 2.95 0.05 23.36
C LEU A 139 1.90 -0.57 24.29
N PRO A 140 0.63 -0.19 24.14
CA PRO A 140 -0.48 -0.87 24.82
C PRO A 140 -0.72 -2.21 24.13
N VAL A 141 -0.63 -3.30 24.87
CA VAL A 141 -0.95 -4.64 24.37
C VAL A 141 -2.44 -4.88 24.57
N VAL A 142 -3.17 -5.05 23.48
CA VAL A 142 -4.63 -5.27 23.47
C VAL A 142 -4.96 -6.76 23.32
N PRO A 143 -6.20 -7.21 23.50
CA PRO A 143 -6.59 -8.55 23.06
C PRO A 143 -6.27 -8.74 21.60
N PRO A 144 -5.68 -9.91 21.20
CA PRO A 144 -5.22 -10.14 19.84
C PRO A 144 -6.29 -9.87 18.78
N LEU A 145 -5.95 -9.07 17.79
CA LEU A 145 -6.85 -8.84 16.65
C LEU A 145 -6.87 -10.10 15.77
N ALA A 146 -8.06 -10.67 15.60
CA ALA A 146 -8.24 -11.84 14.75
C ALA A 146 -7.89 -11.52 13.30
N ARG A 147 -7.21 -12.45 12.63
CA ARG A 147 -6.98 -12.39 11.19
C ARG A 147 -8.32 -12.38 10.47
N LEU A 148 -8.50 -11.44 9.56
CA LEU A 148 -9.72 -11.36 8.74
C LEU A 148 -9.76 -12.50 7.71
N ALA A 149 -10.95 -12.92 7.33
CA ALA A 149 -11.14 -13.72 6.12
C ALA A 149 -10.73 -12.90 4.88
N ALA A 150 -10.47 -13.59 3.78
CA ALA A 150 -10.23 -12.92 2.50
C ALA A 150 -11.41 -11.99 2.16
N PRO A 151 -11.16 -10.76 1.69
CA PRO A 151 -12.23 -9.87 1.28
C PRO A 151 -13.00 -10.44 0.08
N GLN A 152 -14.24 -10.04 -0.09
CA GLN A 152 -14.98 -10.24 -1.32
C GLN A 152 -14.59 -9.14 -2.31
N ALA A 153 -14.44 -9.49 -3.59
CA ALA A 153 -14.11 -8.55 -4.65
C ALA A 153 -15.12 -8.67 -5.80
N GLN A 154 -15.65 -7.56 -6.25
CA GLN A 154 -16.62 -7.50 -7.34
C GLN A 154 -16.26 -6.37 -8.31
N ALA A 155 -16.28 -6.67 -9.61
CA ALA A 155 -16.19 -5.64 -10.63
C ALA A 155 -17.46 -4.79 -10.64
N THR A 156 -17.29 -3.49 -10.77
CA THR A 156 -18.37 -2.48 -10.88
C THR A 156 -18.04 -1.49 -11.99
N PRO A 157 -18.98 -0.67 -12.47
CA PRO A 157 -18.66 0.38 -13.44
C PRO A 157 -17.61 1.39 -12.95
N GLY A 158 -17.47 1.54 -11.62
CA GLY A 158 -16.51 2.45 -11.00
C GLY A 158 -15.18 1.83 -10.60
N GLY A 159 -14.93 0.55 -10.90
CA GLY A 159 -13.71 -0.17 -10.53
C GLY A 159 -13.98 -1.48 -9.79
N VAL A 160 -13.10 -1.87 -8.87
CA VAL A 160 -13.27 -3.08 -8.04
C VAL A 160 -13.79 -2.69 -6.67
N HIS A 161 -15.00 -3.14 -6.35
CA HIS A 161 -15.59 -3.01 -5.01
C HIS A 161 -15.12 -4.17 -4.14
N LEU A 162 -14.56 -3.84 -2.98
CA LEU A 162 -14.11 -4.78 -1.96
C LEU A 162 -15.03 -4.68 -0.73
N SER A 163 -15.34 -5.80 -0.10
CA SER A 163 -16.06 -5.84 1.16
C SER A 163 -15.54 -6.97 2.06
N TRP A 164 -15.61 -6.77 3.38
CA TRP A 164 -15.15 -7.74 4.37
C TRP A 164 -15.99 -7.68 5.63
N GLN A 165 -15.78 -8.64 6.51
CA GLN A 165 -16.42 -8.67 7.82
C GLN A 165 -15.36 -8.50 8.91
N ALA A 166 -15.63 -7.66 9.88
CA ALA A 166 -14.77 -7.44 11.03
C ALA A 166 -15.59 -7.01 12.26
N GLN A 167 -14.93 -7.04 13.42
CA GLN A 167 -15.52 -6.49 14.63
C GLN A 167 -15.53 -4.95 14.58
N PRO A 168 -16.54 -4.29 15.19
CA PRO A 168 -16.60 -2.84 15.23
C PRO A 168 -15.42 -2.20 15.94
N GLY A 169 -15.03 -0.99 15.51
CA GLY A 169 -14.05 -0.14 16.20
C GLY A 169 -12.62 -0.24 15.68
N ALA A 170 -12.32 -1.13 14.74
CA ALA A 170 -11.04 -1.15 14.05
C ALA A 170 -11.06 -0.29 12.78
N ALA A 171 -9.92 0.26 12.42
CA ALA A 171 -9.64 0.75 11.07
C ALA A 171 -9.06 -0.39 10.23
N PHE A 172 -8.98 -0.20 8.92
CA PHE A 172 -8.51 -1.23 8.00
C PHE A 172 -7.44 -0.68 7.07
N ARG A 173 -6.48 -1.54 6.74
CA ARG A 173 -5.56 -1.34 5.63
C ARG A 173 -5.97 -2.26 4.50
N VAL A 174 -6.08 -1.71 3.30
CA VAL A 174 -6.38 -2.44 2.07
C VAL A 174 -5.10 -2.53 1.27
N TYR A 175 -4.76 -3.73 0.85
CA TYR A 175 -3.57 -4.00 0.04
C TYR A 175 -3.98 -4.48 -1.34
N ARG A 176 -3.24 -4.02 -2.37
CA ARG A 176 -3.32 -4.51 -3.74
C ARG A 176 -1.95 -4.99 -4.17
N ASN A 177 -1.84 -6.25 -4.61
CA ASN A 177 -0.58 -6.89 -5.02
C ASN A 177 0.52 -6.80 -3.94
N ALA A 178 0.12 -6.98 -2.66
CA ALA A 178 0.96 -6.86 -1.47
C ALA A 178 1.45 -5.43 -1.12
N GLU A 179 1.04 -4.41 -1.85
CA GLU A 179 1.33 -3.01 -1.55
C GLU A 179 0.12 -2.34 -0.88
N LEU A 180 0.39 -1.44 0.07
CA LEU A 180 -0.66 -0.67 0.74
C LEU A 180 -1.35 0.25 -0.26
N LEU A 181 -2.62 -0.01 -0.53
CA LEU A 181 -3.45 0.78 -1.44
C LEU A 181 -4.16 1.91 -0.70
N ALA A 182 -4.80 1.61 0.43
CA ALA A 182 -5.62 2.56 1.16
C ALA A 182 -5.76 2.21 2.65
N GLN A 183 -6.24 3.21 3.42
CA GLN A 183 -6.79 3.02 4.75
C GLN A 183 -8.30 3.28 4.72
N ALA A 184 -9.09 2.42 5.36
CA ALA A 184 -10.54 2.50 5.40
C ALA A 184 -11.05 2.45 6.84
N GLN A 185 -12.18 3.12 7.09
CA GLN A 185 -12.93 3.01 8.35
C GLN A 185 -14.20 2.15 8.18
N ALA A 186 -14.69 2.04 6.94
CA ALA A 186 -15.81 1.20 6.57
C ALA A 186 -15.36 -0.24 6.30
N LEU A 187 -16.32 -1.16 6.27
CA LEU A 187 -16.12 -2.56 5.93
C LEU A 187 -16.11 -2.82 4.41
N GLU A 188 -15.87 -1.76 3.64
CA GLU A 188 -15.83 -1.78 2.18
C GLU A 188 -14.85 -0.73 1.64
N TYR A 189 -14.40 -0.94 0.42
CA TYR A 189 -13.54 -0.02 -0.31
C TYR A 189 -13.74 -0.16 -1.82
N LEU A 190 -13.79 0.96 -2.55
CA LEU A 190 -13.82 0.97 -4.01
C LEU A 190 -12.44 1.34 -4.55
N ASP A 191 -11.79 0.40 -5.23
CA ASP A 191 -10.59 0.68 -6.01
C ASP A 191 -10.98 1.21 -7.40
N ALA A 192 -11.17 2.52 -7.49
CA ALA A 192 -11.49 3.21 -8.75
C ALA A 192 -10.30 3.28 -9.73
N THR A 193 -9.11 2.81 -9.33
CA THR A 193 -7.92 2.81 -10.18
C THR A 193 -7.67 1.46 -10.85
N ALA A 194 -8.49 0.44 -10.51
CA ALA A 194 -8.41 -0.87 -11.12
C ALA A 194 -8.86 -0.81 -12.59
N GLN A 195 -8.09 -1.42 -13.47
CA GLN A 195 -8.36 -1.46 -14.91
C GLN A 195 -8.99 -2.80 -15.29
N TYR A 196 -9.94 -2.79 -16.20
CA TYR A 196 -10.53 -4.00 -16.77
C TYR A 196 -9.48 -4.83 -17.51
N GLY A 197 -9.59 -6.15 -17.41
CA GLY A 197 -8.67 -7.09 -18.03
C GLY A 197 -7.34 -7.31 -17.29
N GLN A 198 -7.04 -6.50 -16.27
CA GLN A 198 -5.85 -6.67 -15.43
C GLN A 198 -6.17 -7.50 -14.18
N SER A 199 -5.29 -8.43 -13.82
CA SER A 199 -5.45 -9.26 -12.63
C SER A 199 -4.90 -8.56 -11.39
N TYR A 200 -5.63 -8.62 -10.27
CA TYR A 200 -5.28 -8.03 -8.98
C TYR A 200 -5.48 -9.03 -7.85
N ARG A 201 -4.65 -8.88 -6.81
CA ARG A 201 -4.76 -9.60 -5.56
C ARG A 201 -5.01 -8.61 -4.44
N TYR A 202 -6.15 -8.73 -3.75
CA TYR A 202 -6.52 -7.85 -2.64
C TYR A 202 -6.49 -8.57 -1.32
N SER A 203 -5.94 -7.93 -0.30
CA SER A 203 -5.94 -8.38 1.09
C SER A 203 -6.33 -7.23 2.01
N VAL A 204 -6.79 -7.56 3.20
CA VAL A 204 -7.16 -6.59 4.23
C VAL A 204 -6.53 -6.93 5.57
N GLN A 205 -6.34 -5.92 6.41
CA GLN A 205 -5.76 -6.02 7.75
C GLN A 205 -6.51 -5.09 8.69
N SER A 206 -6.90 -5.57 9.87
CA SER A 206 -7.46 -4.71 10.92
C SER A 206 -6.35 -3.97 11.65
N VAL A 207 -6.62 -2.74 12.06
CA VAL A 207 -5.72 -1.90 12.85
C VAL A 207 -6.51 -1.26 13.99
N LEU A 208 -6.02 -1.38 15.21
CA LEU A 208 -6.60 -0.76 16.38
C LEU A 208 -5.48 -0.15 17.24
N LYS A 209 -5.39 1.18 17.29
CA LYS A 209 -4.26 1.89 17.90
C LYS A 209 -2.92 1.44 17.28
N ASP A 210 -2.03 0.89 18.11
CA ASP A 210 -0.70 0.38 17.71
C ASP A 210 -0.69 -1.14 17.47
N ALA A 211 -1.88 -1.78 17.49
CA ALA A 211 -2.05 -3.20 17.21
C ALA A 211 -2.63 -3.41 15.81
N GLU A 212 -2.23 -4.49 15.17
CA GLU A 212 -2.73 -4.92 13.87
C GLU A 212 -3.01 -6.43 13.86
N SER A 213 -3.94 -6.87 13.03
CA SER A 213 -4.11 -8.30 12.77
C SER A 213 -3.01 -8.82 11.83
N GLU A 214 -2.93 -10.13 11.66
CA GLU A 214 -2.29 -10.68 10.48
C GLU A 214 -3.05 -10.24 9.22
N ILE A 215 -2.33 -10.08 8.11
CA ILE A 215 -2.95 -9.77 6.81
C ILE A 215 -3.81 -10.97 6.37
N SER A 216 -5.01 -10.72 5.86
CA SER A 216 -5.90 -11.75 5.35
C SER A 216 -5.27 -12.54 4.19
N ASP A 217 -5.83 -13.70 3.89
CA ASP A 217 -5.57 -14.33 2.60
C ASP A 217 -6.03 -13.40 1.47
N PRO A 218 -5.37 -13.42 0.32
CA PRO A 218 -5.77 -12.60 -0.79
C PRO A 218 -6.99 -13.16 -1.52
N VAL A 219 -7.83 -12.28 -2.07
CA VAL A 219 -8.76 -12.60 -3.14
C VAL A 219 -8.16 -12.16 -4.48
N GLU A 220 -8.31 -12.99 -5.50
CA GLU A 220 -7.89 -12.68 -6.85
C GLU A 220 -9.08 -12.30 -7.71
N ILE A 221 -8.95 -11.23 -8.50
CA ILE A 221 -9.96 -10.80 -9.45
C ILE A 221 -9.31 -10.23 -10.72
N THR A 222 -9.86 -10.60 -11.87
CA THR A 222 -9.61 -9.93 -13.14
C THR A 222 -10.91 -9.27 -13.57
N PRO A 223 -11.13 -7.98 -13.24
CA PRO A 223 -12.38 -7.31 -13.52
C PRO A 223 -12.60 -7.26 -15.05
N GLN A 224 -13.80 -7.57 -15.46
CA GLN A 224 -14.22 -7.48 -16.85
C GLN A 224 -15.30 -6.42 -16.96
N ASP A 225 -15.20 -5.61 -17.99
CA ASP A 225 -16.24 -4.68 -18.30
C ASP A 225 -17.44 -5.40 -18.95
N ARG A 226 -18.54 -5.45 -18.21
CA ARG A 226 -19.82 -6.01 -18.65
C ARG A 226 -20.95 -5.01 -18.38
N PHE A 227 -20.61 -3.77 -18.19
CA PHE A 227 -21.52 -2.72 -17.75
C PHE A 227 -21.90 -1.83 -18.93
N PRO A 228 -23.14 -1.92 -19.40
CA PRO A 228 -23.57 -1.05 -20.49
C PRO A 228 -23.61 0.41 -20.05
N PRO A 229 -23.49 1.36 -20.99
CA PRO A 229 -23.75 2.77 -20.72
C PRO A 229 -25.15 3.00 -20.15
N ALA A 230 -25.38 4.16 -19.57
CA ALA A 230 -26.71 4.56 -19.13
C ALA A 230 -27.69 4.59 -20.28
N VAL A 231 -28.96 4.32 -19.98
CA VAL A 231 -30.03 4.41 -20.96
C VAL A 231 -30.13 5.85 -21.43
N PRO A 232 -30.12 6.14 -22.76
CA PRO A 232 -30.29 7.50 -23.29
C PRO A 232 -31.59 8.16 -22.82
N THR A 233 -31.51 9.46 -22.50
CA THR A 233 -32.62 10.29 -22.03
C THR A 233 -32.92 11.39 -23.02
N GLY A 234 -34.02 12.12 -22.84
CA GLY A 234 -34.36 13.30 -23.64
C GLY A 234 -34.70 13.03 -25.11
N LEU A 235 -35.02 11.76 -25.47
CA LEU A 235 -35.39 11.45 -26.85
C LEU A 235 -36.59 12.26 -27.29
N THR A 236 -36.42 13.05 -28.39
CA THR A 236 -37.44 13.83 -29.04
C THR A 236 -37.46 13.53 -30.54
N ALA A 237 -38.61 13.73 -31.17
CA ALA A 237 -38.77 13.53 -32.60
C ALA A 237 -39.53 14.71 -33.20
N ILE A 238 -39.14 15.15 -34.38
CA ILE A 238 -39.80 16.20 -35.17
C ILE A 238 -40.05 15.67 -36.57
N ALA A 239 -41.28 15.75 -37.01
CA ALA A 239 -41.64 15.39 -38.38
C ALA A 239 -41.21 16.48 -39.35
N ALA A 240 -40.53 16.10 -40.45
CA ALA A 240 -40.22 16.91 -41.59
C ALA A 240 -40.96 16.34 -42.81
N ALA A 241 -40.91 17.02 -43.98
CA ALA A 241 -41.71 16.67 -45.15
C ALA A 241 -41.53 15.22 -45.65
N GLN A 242 -40.36 14.61 -45.47
CA GLN A 242 -40.05 13.26 -45.92
C GLN A 242 -39.10 12.52 -44.92
N SER A 243 -39.04 12.98 -43.68
CA SER A 243 -38.19 12.37 -42.64
C SER A 243 -38.74 12.63 -41.25
N ILE A 244 -38.26 11.84 -40.29
CA ILE A 244 -38.39 12.13 -38.86
C ILE A 244 -36.99 12.41 -38.34
N GLU A 245 -36.81 13.60 -37.81
CA GLU A 245 -35.57 14.03 -37.18
C GLU A 245 -35.63 13.73 -35.68
N LEU A 246 -34.60 13.04 -35.16
CA LEU A 246 -34.54 12.58 -33.78
C LEU A 246 -33.32 13.17 -33.12
N THR A 247 -33.46 13.55 -31.85
CA THR A 247 -32.37 13.98 -30.98
C THR A 247 -32.58 13.47 -29.58
N TRP A 248 -31.48 13.28 -28.85
CA TRP A 248 -31.49 12.84 -27.44
C TRP A 248 -30.31 13.43 -26.69
N ASP A 249 -30.32 13.28 -25.36
CA ASP A 249 -29.20 13.71 -24.51
C ASP A 249 -27.96 12.83 -24.74
N ARG A 250 -26.80 13.47 -24.82
CA ARG A 250 -25.53 12.74 -24.97
C ARG A 250 -25.15 12.05 -23.68
N ASN A 251 -24.85 10.77 -23.77
CA ASN A 251 -24.21 10.00 -22.69
C ASN A 251 -22.81 10.51 -22.41
N THR A 252 -22.33 10.37 -21.15
CA THR A 252 -21.06 10.95 -20.67
C THR A 252 -20.01 9.91 -20.34
N GLU A 253 -20.29 8.63 -20.50
CA GLU A 253 -19.37 7.54 -20.23
C GLU A 253 -18.13 7.63 -21.14
N PRO A 254 -16.93 7.49 -20.60
CA PRO A 254 -15.69 7.70 -21.36
C PRO A 254 -15.44 6.63 -22.42
N ASP A 255 -16.07 5.49 -22.30
CA ASP A 255 -16.00 4.34 -23.20
C ASP A 255 -17.20 4.24 -24.16
N LEU A 256 -18.07 5.24 -24.15
CA LEU A 256 -19.19 5.31 -25.08
C LEU A 256 -18.70 5.19 -26.53
N LYS A 257 -19.24 4.22 -27.27
CA LYS A 257 -18.97 4.04 -28.70
C LYS A 257 -19.99 4.76 -29.54
N GLY A 258 -21.28 4.77 -29.13
CA GLY A 258 -22.37 5.41 -29.88
C GLY A 258 -23.75 4.88 -29.52
N TYR A 259 -24.66 4.98 -30.49
CA TYR A 259 -26.06 4.67 -30.28
C TYR A 259 -26.63 3.82 -31.42
N TYR A 260 -27.66 3.03 -31.08
CA TYR A 260 -28.50 2.34 -32.05
C TYR A 260 -29.92 2.89 -32.00
N LEU A 261 -30.46 3.25 -33.15
CA LEU A 261 -31.84 3.69 -33.31
C LEU A 261 -32.76 2.50 -33.59
N TYR A 262 -33.89 2.51 -32.94
CA TYR A 262 -34.95 1.49 -33.10
C TYR A 262 -36.23 2.14 -33.50
N ARG A 263 -36.98 1.47 -34.39
CA ARG A 263 -38.31 1.89 -34.87
C ARG A 263 -39.32 0.75 -34.72
N ALA A 264 -40.53 1.10 -34.38
CA ALA A 264 -41.69 0.20 -34.41
C ALA A 264 -42.82 0.89 -35.17
N SER A 265 -43.51 0.17 -36.06
CA SER A 265 -44.71 0.63 -36.78
C SER A 265 -45.94 0.12 -36.04
N GLU A 266 -47.00 0.96 -35.91
CA GLU A 266 -48.36 0.63 -35.46
C GLU A 266 -48.46 -0.48 -34.38
N GLY A 267 -47.77 -0.31 -33.27
CA GLY A 267 -47.84 -1.26 -32.16
C GLY A 267 -46.98 -2.54 -32.32
N GLY A 268 -46.24 -2.69 -33.40
CA GLY A 268 -45.27 -3.76 -33.62
C GLY A 268 -44.07 -3.70 -32.69
N PRO A 269 -43.21 -4.71 -32.72
CA PRO A 269 -41.97 -4.73 -31.94
C PRO A 269 -40.95 -3.71 -32.48
N PHE A 270 -40.09 -3.24 -31.62
CA PHE A 270 -38.92 -2.43 -32.00
C PHE A 270 -37.93 -3.26 -32.80
N SER A 271 -37.50 -2.71 -33.94
CA SER A 271 -36.40 -3.25 -34.73
C SER A 271 -35.35 -2.18 -34.96
N ARG A 272 -34.09 -2.58 -34.89
CA ARG A 272 -32.98 -1.68 -35.16
C ARG A 272 -33.04 -1.19 -36.61
N ILE A 273 -32.83 0.11 -36.81
CA ILE A 273 -32.72 0.74 -38.12
C ILE A 273 -31.37 1.46 -38.24
N GLY A 274 -30.76 1.37 -39.42
CA GLY A 274 -29.48 2.01 -39.71
C GLY A 274 -28.27 1.40 -38.96
N ASP A 275 -27.14 2.10 -39.10
CA ASP A 275 -25.85 1.73 -38.50
C ASP A 275 -25.64 2.39 -37.14
N LEU A 276 -24.45 2.20 -36.56
CA LEU A 276 -24.04 2.87 -35.34
C LEU A 276 -23.98 4.39 -35.56
N LEU A 277 -24.55 5.14 -34.64
CA LEU A 277 -24.57 6.61 -34.63
C LEU A 277 -23.57 7.10 -33.59
N GLU A 278 -22.62 7.94 -33.99
CA GLU A 278 -21.62 8.54 -33.09
C GLU A 278 -22.14 9.84 -32.45
N THR A 279 -23.21 10.40 -32.98
CA THR A 279 -23.86 11.62 -32.49
C THR A 279 -25.21 11.31 -31.89
N PRO A 280 -25.68 12.12 -30.91
CA PRO A 280 -26.98 11.93 -30.29
C PRO A 280 -28.13 12.49 -31.19
N SER A 281 -28.10 12.16 -32.47
CA SER A 281 -29.11 12.58 -33.44
C SER A 281 -29.21 11.61 -34.61
N ALA A 282 -30.38 11.53 -35.22
CA ALA A 282 -30.64 10.71 -36.40
C ALA A 282 -31.74 11.29 -37.27
N SER A 283 -31.72 10.92 -38.56
CA SER A 283 -32.80 11.24 -39.51
C SER A 283 -33.32 9.93 -40.12
N ASP A 284 -34.57 9.59 -39.88
CA ASP A 284 -35.23 8.47 -40.55
C ASP A 284 -35.98 8.97 -41.77
N ARG A 285 -35.48 8.63 -42.97
CA ARG A 285 -36.03 8.96 -44.25
C ARG A 285 -36.84 7.83 -44.90
N SER A 286 -36.93 6.68 -44.21
CA SER A 286 -37.65 5.51 -44.68
C SER A 286 -39.05 5.44 -44.06
N VAL A 287 -39.74 6.58 -44.06
CA VAL A 287 -41.06 6.75 -43.46
C VAL A 287 -42.11 7.08 -44.53
N GLU A 288 -43.36 6.70 -44.27
CA GLU A 288 -44.49 6.92 -45.19
C GLU A 288 -45.45 7.93 -44.58
N SER A 289 -45.96 8.85 -45.41
CA SER A 289 -46.97 9.86 -44.99
C SER A 289 -48.23 9.19 -44.42
N GLY A 290 -48.77 9.76 -43.35
CA GLY A 290 -49.93 9.25 -42.62
C GLY A 290 -49.66 8.09 -41.70
N LYS A 291 -48.46 7.49 -41.72
CA LYS A 291 -48.09 6.36 -40.83
C LYS A 291 -47.61 6.85 -39.46
N ARG A 292 -47.89 6.02 -38.46
CA ARG A 292 -47.44 6.19 -37.05
C ARG A 292 -46.25 5.34 -36.78
N TYR A 293 -45.19 5.97 -36.22
CA TYR A 293 -43.96 5.28 -35.80
C TYR A 293 -43.62 5.59 -34.35
N ARG A 294 -43.04 4.61 -33.68
CA ARG A 294 -42.43 4.79 -32.36
C ARG A 294 -40.93 4.60 -32.50
N TYR A 295 -40.17 5.43 -31.84
CA TYR A 295 -38.70 5.36 -31.82
C TYR A 295 -38.20 5.22 -30.44
N ALA A 296 -37.09 4.47 -30.29
CA ALA A 296 -36.30 4.33 -29.08
C ALA A 296 -34.82 4.24 -29.43
N VAL A 297 -33.96 4.58 -28.50
CA VAL A 297 -32.50 4.59 -28.66
C VAL A 297 -31.86 3.78 -27.57
N SER A 298 -30.77 3.07 -27.88
CA SER A 298 -29.88 2.49 -26.89
C SER A 298 -28.45 3.01 -27.07
N ALA A 299 -27.69 3.09 -26.01
CA ALA A 299 -26.26 3.38 -26.02
C ALA A 299 -25.46 2.09 -26.06
N VAL A 300 -24.29 2.12 -26.65
CA VAL A 300 -23.34 1.00 -26.70
C VAL A 300 -21.92 1.51 -26.43
N ASP A 301 -21.15 0.77 -25.64
CA ASP A 301 -19.75 1.04 -25.35
C ASP A 301 -18.79 0.44 -26.40
N GLN A 302 -17.49 0.63 -26.18
CA GLN A 302 -16.44 0.13 -27.05
C GLN A 302 -16.33 -1.40 -27.05
N LEU A 303 -16.76 -2.07 -25.96
CA LEU A 303 -16.74 -3.53 -25.83
C LEU A 303 -18.02 -4.19 -26.34
N GLY A 304 -19.03 -3.39 -26.68
CA GLY A 304 -20.30 -3.88 -27.22
C GLY A 304 -21.37 -4.13 -26.17
N ASN A 305 -21.18 -3.70 -24.91
CA ASN A 305 -22.25 -3.73 -23.93
C ASN A 305 -23.28 -2.68 -24.30
N GLN A 306 -24.54 -3.09 -24.42
CA GLN A 306 -25.62 -2.25 -24.90
C GLN A 306 -26.62 -1.99 -23.78
N SER A 307 -27.04 -0.73 -23.63
CA SER A 307 -28.08 -0.32 -22.67
C SER A 307 -29.46 -0.88 -23.05
N ALA A 308 -30.39 -0.83 -22.12
CA ALA A 308 -31.80 -0.95 -22.45
C ALA A 308 -32.24 0.18 -23.39
N LEU A 309 -33.41 0.01 -24.03
CA LEU A 309 -33.99 1.04 -24.86
C LEU A 309 -34.49 2.22 -24.01
N SER A 310 -34.33 3.42 -24.53
CA SER A 310 -34.92 4.65 -23.96
C SER A 310 -36.43 4.58 -23.84
N ALA A 311 -37.03 5.52 -23.10
CA ALA A 311 -38.45 5.78 -23.22
C ALA A 311 -38.77 6.09 -24.70
N PRO A 312 -39.84 5.49 -25.28
CA PRO A 312 -40.14 5.70 -26.67
C PRO A 312 -40.83 7.07 -26.93
N VAL A 313 -40.55 7.64 -28.09
CA VAL A 313 -41.30 8.77 -28.63
C VAL A 313 -42.17 8.30 -29.81
N GLU A 314 -43.36 8.82 -29.89
CA GLU A 314 -44.28 8.51 -30.98
C GLU A 314 -44.45 9.71 -31.92
N MET A 315 -44.49 9.45 -33.22
CA MET A 315 -44.63 10.46 -34.25
C MET A 315 -45.51 9.98 -35.41
N ILE A 316 -46.32 10.84 -35.94
CA ILE A 316 -47.10 10.64 -37.20
C ILE A 316 -46.43 11.47 -38.27
N VAL A 317 -46.16 10.85 -39.41
CA VAL A 317 -45.59 11.55 -40.57
C VAL A 317 -46.69 12.37 -41.25
N PRO A 318 -46.50 13.65 -41.50
CA PRO A 318 -47.48 14.53 -42.17
C PRO A 318 -47.89 14.05 -43.56
#